data_57927b8d13c3f7f62c58a94c3b0f99a8
#
_entry.id   57927b8d13c3f7f62c58a94c3b0f99a8
#
_cell.length_a   1.000
_cell.length_b   1.000
_cell.length_c   1.000
_cell.angle_alpha   90.00
_cell.angle_beta   90.00
_cell.angle_gamma   90.00
#
_symmetry.space_group_name_H-M   'P 1'
#
loop_
_entity.id
_entity.type
_entity.pdbx_description
1 polymer ?
#
loop_
_entity_poly.entity_id
_entity_poly.type
_entity_poly.pdbx_seq_one_letter_code
_entity_poly.pdbx_strand_id
1 'polypeptide(L)'
;MDAQCEVCYSIFPPIENPNRSGMLQVDDTHQLYWEESGNPEGLPVVYLHGGPGEGAPPSKRQFWDPDYYRIILFDQRGALRSTPLAEVKNNTTQHLIDDIETLREMLGIDKWLVCGGSWGTTLALAYGEAHPERCLGFVLRGIFLGTTDEINWFVYGMRLFFPKAHEDFVKWLPEEEQGDLLEAYSKRVISEDEDIRREAARYWVKYSGSCALLRHDPEGVEEQAADDTTMMGMGILDPYYFKHSMFLEDDQLLRNIDRINHLPCAIVQGGHDMIATPHAAYRLHKSWPGSVLNMVPDAVHSPMEPGTLSGLIQAFEVFKKTGDFRQP
;
A
#
# COMPACT_ATOMS: atom_id res chain seq x y z
N MET A 1 33.81 9.13 -16.12
CA MET A 1 32.55 8.47 -15.70
C MET A 1 31.49 9.55 -15.78
N ASP A 2 30.86 9.62 -16.94
CA ASP A 2 29.85 10.62 -17.21
C ASP A 2 28.59 10.22 -16.41
N ALA A 3 28.27 11.03 -15.38
CA ALA A 3 26.97 10.98 -14.78
C ALA A 3 25.96 11.40 -15.86
N GLN A 4 25.30 10.43 -16.47
CA GLN A 4 24.11 10.71 -17.26
C GLN A 4 23.16 11.44 -16.31
N CYS A 5 22.83 12.67 -16.67
CA CYS A 5 21.82 13.47 -15.99
C CYS A 5 20.49 12.71 -16.17
N GLU A 6 20.18 11.85 -15.21
CA GLU A 6 18.86 11.23 -15.15
C GLU A 6 17.82 12.34 -15.03
N VAL A 7 16.87 12.36 -15.94
CA VAL A 7 15.74 13.28 -15.89
C VAL A 7 15.00 13.01 -14.59
N CYS A 8 15.17 13.90 -13.60
CA CYS A 8 14.44 13.80 -12.34
C CYS A 8 13.00 14.26 -12.58
N TYR A 9 12.06 13.32 -12.52
CA TYR A 9 10.64 13.63 -12.52
C TYR A 9 10.23 14.18 -11.15
N SER A 10 9.33 15.16 -11.14
CA SER A 10 8.77 15.74 -9.94
C SER A 10 7.26 15.60 -9.91
N ILE A 11 6.67 15.68 -8.71
CA ILE A 11 5.21 15.67 -8.55
C ILE A 11 4.54 16.79 -9.34
N PHE A 12 3.33 16.53 -9.78
CA PHE A 12 2.47 17.52 -10.42
C PHE A 12 1.96 18.55 -9.40
N PRO A 13 1.49 19.72 -9.85
CA PRO A 13 0.89 20.70 -8.95
C PRO A 13 -0.24 20.10 -8.09
N PRO A 14 -0.43 20.59 -6.86
CA PRO A 14 -1.49 20.08 -6.00
C PRO A 14 -2.87 20.35 -6.59
N ILE A 15 -3.74 19.34 -6.54
CA ILE A 15 -5.16 19.46 -6.85
C ILE A 15 -5.87 19.65 -5.50
N GLU A 16 -6.30 20.88 -5.20
CA GLU A 16 -6.93 21.20 -3.92
C GLU A 16 -8.25 20.47 -3.72
N ASN A 17 -9.11 20.49 -4.74
CA ASN A 17 -10.43 19.86 -4.69
C ASN A 17 -10.57 18.79 -5.77
N PRO A 18 -11.16 17.63 -5.46
CA PRO A 18 -11.52 16.66 -6.48
C PRO A 18 -12.65 17.19 -7.37
N ASN A 19 -12.78 16.65 -8.58
CA ASN A 19 -13.90 16.94 -9.46
C ASN A 19 -15.22 16.50 -8.83
N ARG A 20 -15.20 15.36 -8.16
CA ARG A 20 -16.31 14.84 -7.35
C ARG A 20 -15.79 13.86 -6.31
N SER A 21 -16.56 13.70 -5.24
CA SER A 21 -16.29 12.75 -4.17
C SER A 21 -17.59 12.31 -3.51
N GLY A 22 -17.54 11.25 -2.74
CA GLY A 22 -18.72 10.77 -2.00
C GLY A 22 -18.42 9.58 -1.12
N MET A 23 -19.49 9.03 -0.55
CA MET A 23 -19.45 7.78 0.22
C MET A 23 -20.18 6.70 -0.58
N LEU A 24 -19.54 5.55 -0.77
CA LEU A 24 -20.09 4.38 -1.45
C LEU A 24 -20.44 3.32 -0.42
N GLN A 25 -21.73 3.00 -0.30
CA GLN A 25 -22.18 1.89 0.53
C GLN A 25 -21.81 0.57 -0.14
N VAL A 26 -21.04 -0.28 0.52
CA VAL A 26 -20.57 -1.56 -0.03
C VAL A 26 -21.17 -2.78 0.68
N ASP A 27 -21.62 -2.62 1.92
CA ASP A 27 -22.43 -3.60 2.66
C ASP A 27 -23.25 -2.89 3.74
N ASP A 28 -23.96 -3.65 4.60
CA ASP A 28 -24.79 -3.09 5.67
C ASP A 28 -24.00 -2.28 6.74
N THR A 29 -22.68 -2.43 6.76
CA THR A 29 -21.80 -1.83 7.78
C THR A 29 -20.91 -0.73 7.19
N HIS A 30 -20.34 -0.94 5.99
CA HIS A 30 -19.24 -0.14 5.47
C HIS A 30 -19.68 0.84 4.40
N GLN A 31 -19.15 2.08 4.52
CA GLN A 31 -19.17 3.10 3.47
C GLN A 31 -17.74 3.51 3.15
N LEU A 32 -17.37 3.44 1.88
CA LEU A 32 -16.05 3.84 1.40
C LEU A 32 -16.06 5.29 0.92
N TYR A 33 -15.13 6.08 1.42
CA TYR A 33 -14.85 7.37 0.81
C TYR A 33 -14.15 7.17 -0.52
N TRP A 34 -14.60 7.86 -1.55
CA TRP A 34 -13.97 7.90 -2.86
C TRP A 34 -13.93 9.31 -3.42
N GLU A 35 -12.99 9.58 -4.32
CA GLU A 35 -12.87 10.82 -5.04
C GLU A 35 -12.31 10.60 -6.45
N GLU A 36 -12.67 11.51 -7.35
CA GLU A 36 -12.21 11.57 -8.72
C GLU A 36 -11.59 12.94 -8.98
N SER A 37 -10.39 12.95 -9.56
CA SER A 37 -9.62 14.16 -9.87
C SER A 37 -9.01 14.07 -11.26
N GLY A 38 -8.43 15.16 -11.74
CA GLY A 38 -7.79 15.23 -13.04
C GLY A 38 -8.81 15.30 -14.20
N ASN A 39 -8.47 14.70 -15.34
CA ASN A 39 -9.28 14.73 -16.56
C ASN A 39 -10.42 13.71 -16.49
N PRO A 40 -11.71 14.13 -16.45
CA PRO A 40 -12.85 13.21 -16.39
C PRO A 40 -12.95 12.24 -17.58
N GLU A 41 -12.43 12.64 -18.75
CA GLU A 41 -12.39 11.84 -19.97
C GLU A 41 -11.04 11.15 -20.19
N GLY A 42 -10.14 11.29 -19.22
CA GLY A 42 -8.78 10.75 -19.28
C GLY A 42 -8.70 9.25 -19.04
N LEU A 43 -7.49 8.72 -19.15
CA LEU A 43 -7.22 7.31 -18.86
C LEU A 43 -7.42 7.05 -17.35
N PRO A 44 -8.34 6.13 -16.98
CA PRO A 44 -8.59 5.86 -15.57
C PRO A 44 -7.39 5.20 -14.89
N VAL A 45 -7.06 5.70 -13.70
CA VAL A 45 -6.09 5.08 -12.79
C VAL A 45 -6.70 4.98 -11.40
N VAL A 46 -6.60 3.81 -10.78
CA VAL A 46 -7.00 3.59 -9.38
C VAL A 46 -5.77 3.42 -8.50
N TYR A 47 -5.78 4.08 -7.35
CA TYR A 47 -4.72 3.96 -6.34
C TYR A 47 -5.19 3.11 -5.16
N LEU A 48 -4.46 2.04 -4.91
CA LEU A 48 -4.64 1.13 -3.78
C LEU A 48 -3.59 1.48 -2.71
N HIS A 49 -4.04 2.08 -1.61
CA HIS A 49 -3.16 2.55 -0.55
C HIS A 49 -2.58 1.41 0.29
N GLY A 50 -1.53 1.72 1.03
CA GLY A 50 -0.82 0.82 1.94
C GLY A 50 -1.48 0.63 3.31
N GLY A 51 -0.72 0.15 4.23
CA GLY A 51 -1.10 -0.31 5.56
C GLY A 51 -1.15 -1.84 5.58
N PRO A 52 -2.34 -2.45 5.74
CA PRO A 52 -3.73 -1.93 5.58
C PRO A 52 -4.10 -0.78 6.51
N GLY A 53 -4.98 0.11 6.05
CA GLY A 53 -5.53 1.16 6.91
C GLY A 53 -4.91 2.56 6.78
N GLU A 54 -3.89 2.75 5.90
CA GLU A 54 -3.26 4.07 5.68
C GLU A 54 -4.23 5.12 5.12
N GLY A 55 -5.08 4.71 4.17
CA GLY A 55 -5.91 5.63 3.40
C GLY A 55 -5.17 6.32 2.26
N ALA A 56 -5.91 7.06 1.44
CA ALA A 56 -5.42 7.78 0.26
C ALA A 56 -5.56 9.30 0.41
N PRO A 57 -4.64 9.99 1.12
CA PRO A 57 -4.75 11.43 1.35
C PRO A 57 -4.63 12.23 0.03
N PRO A 58 -5.14 13.49 0.00
CA PRO A 58 -5.15 14.34 -1.19
C PRO A 58 -3.78 14.54 -1.86
N SER A 59 -2.70 14.46 -1.11
CA SER A 59 -1.33 14.54 -1.64
C SER A 59 -1.00 13.46 -2.67
N LYS A 60 -1.71 12.32 -2.64
CA LYS A 60 -1.53 11.25 -3.64
C LYS A 60 -1.98 11.66 -5.05
N ARG A 61 -2.88 12.64 -5.21
CA ARG A 61 -3.33 13.16 -6.51
C ARG A 61 -2.17 13.64 -7.40
N GLN A 62 -1.07 14.06 -6.78
CA GLN A 62 0.09 14.67 -7.45
C GLN A 62 1.02 13.67 -8.15
N PHE A 63 0.76 12.37 -8.08
CA PHE A 63 1.57 11.37 -8.80
C PHE A 63 1.25 11.28 -10.29
N TRP A 64 0.10 11.78 -10.72
CA TRP A 64 -0.38 11.65 -12.10
C TRP A 64 -0.58 12.99 -12.78
N ASP A 65 -0.33 13.03 -14.10
CA ASP A 65 -0.64 14.18 -14.92
C ASP A 65 -2.17 14.42 -14.95
N PRO A 66 -2.65 15.53 -14.36
CA PRO A 66 -4.07 15.79 -14.25
C PRO A 66 -4.75 16.10 -15.59
N ASP A 67 -3.99 16.46 -16.63
CA ASP A 67 -4.54 16.71 -17.97
C ASP A 67 -4.78 15.41 -18.75
N TYR A 68 -4.12 14.31 -18.34
CA TYR A 68 -4.20 13.03 -19.03
C TYR A 68 -4.96 11.96 -18.26
N TYR A 69 -4.74 11.84 -16.94
CA TYR A 69 -5.33 10.78 -16.14
C TYR A 69 -6.66 11.19 -15.49
N ARG A 70 -7.60 10.25 -15.49
CA ARG A 70 -8.76 10.25 -14.60
C ARG A 70 -8.37 9.54 -13.32
N ILE A 71 -8.09 10.31 -12.26
CA ILE A 71 -7.44 9.84 -11.03
C ILE A 71 -8.51 9.43 -10.02
N ILE A 72 -8.55 8.16 -9.66
CA ILE A 72 -9.47 7.61 -8.66
C ILE A 72 -8.69 7.25 -7.40
N LEU A 73 -9.00 7.96 -6.31
CA LEU A 73 -8.55 7.61 -4.96
C LEU A 73 -9.75 7.14 -4.15
N PHE A 74 -9.56 6.17 -3.30
CA PHE A 74 -10.54 5.77 -2.31
C PHE A 74 -9.84 5.24 -1.06
N ASP A 75 -10.53 5.32 0.07
CA ASP A 75 -10.07 4.75 1.32
C ASP A 75 -10.72 3.37 1.48
N GLN A 76 -9.90 2.32 1.67
CA GLN A 76 -10.38 0.96 1.90
C GLN A 76 -11.19 0.88 3.19
N ARG A 77 -11.88 -0.24 3.44
CA ARG A 77 -12.66 -0.45 4.67
C ARG A 77 -11.83 -0.16 5.91
N GLY A 78 -12.40 0.60 6.85
CA GLY A 78 -11.75 0.92 8.11
C GLY A 78 -10.59 1.93 8.02
N ALA A 79 -10.31 2.50 6.85
CA ALA A 79 -9.21 3.43 6.63
C ALA A 79 -9.70 4.87 6.51
N LEU A 80 -8.95 5.79 7.08
CA LEU A 80 -9.00 7.25 6.96
C LEU A 80 -10.43 7.83 7.01
N ARG A 81 -11.07 8.12 5.86
CA ARG A 81 -12.41 8.73 5.74
C ARG A 81 -13.53 7.71 5.55
N SER A 82 -13.18 6.45 5.29
CA SER A 82 -14.17 5.35 5.22
C SER A 82 -14.71 5.01 6.60
N THR A 83 -15.97 4.59 6.66
CA THR A 83 -16.66 4.33 7.93
C THR A 83 -17.24 2.92 7.98
N PRO A 84 -17.26 2.31 9.17
CA PRO A 84 -16.64 2.73 10.44
C PRO A 84 -15.10 2.66 10.39
N LEU A 85 -14.41 3.59 11.08
CA LEU A 85 -12.97 3.56 11.19
C LEU A 85 -12.50 2.30 11.94
N ALA A 86 -11.45 1.65 11.44
CA ALA A 86 -10.82 0.47 12.03
C ALA A 86 -11.72 -0.76 12.22
N GLU A 87 -12.88 -0.80 11.52
CA GLU A 87 -13.79 -1.95 11.60
C GLU A 87 -13.19 -3.18 10.89
N VAL A 88 -13.13 -4.29 11.62
CA VAL A 88 -12.56 -5.56 11.13
C VAL A 88 -13.62 -6.56 10.62
N LYS A 89 -14.89 -6.37 11.00
CA LYS A 89 -15.98 -7.21 10.54
C LYS A 89 -16.13 -7.08 9.02
N ASN A 90 -16.25 -8.19 8.31
CA ASN A 90 -16.33 -8.22 6.84
C ASN A 90 -15.21 -7.40 6.15
N ASN A 91 -14.02 -7.39 6.75
CA ASN A 91 -12.87 -6.66 6.24
C ASN A 91 -11.74 -7.67 5.94
N THR A 92 -11.77 -8.22 4.75
CA THR A 92 -10.81 -9.21 4.23
C THR A 92 -10.40 -8.82 2.82
N THR A 93 -9.31 -9.39 2.33
CA THR A 93 -8.84 -9.17 0.95
C THR A 93 -9.94 -9.42 -0.09
N GLN A 94 -10.78 -10.43 0.10
CA GLN A 94 -11.88 -10.73 -0.82
C GLN A 94 -12.94 -9.63 -0.82
N HIS A 95 -13.33 -9.11 0.36
CA HIS A 95 -14.26 -7.99 0.42
C HIS A 95 -13.70 -6.73 -0.26
N LEU A 96 -12.38 -6.47 -0.12
CA LEU A 96 -11.76 -5.32 -0.79
C LEU A 96 -11.71 -5.47 -2.31
N ILE A 97 -11.56 -6.70 -2.83
CA ILE A 97 -11.66 -6.98 -4.27
C ILE A 97 -13.07 -6.65 -4.78
N ASP A 98 -14.11 -7.10 -4.06
CA ASP A 98 -15.50 -6.82 -4.40
C ASP A 98 -15.82 -5.31 -4.33
N ASP A 99 -15.23 -4.61 -3.35
CA ASP A 99 -15.37 -3.16 -3.19
C ASP A 99 -14.77 -2.39 -4.38
N ILE A 100 -13.59 -2.83 -4.86
CA ILE A 100 -12.92 -2.23 -6.02
C ILE A 100 -13.80 -2.37 -7.26
N GLU A 101 -14.43 -3.52 -7.48
CA GLU A 101 -15.37 -3.71 -8.59
C GLU A 101 -16.64 -2.86 -8.42
N THR A 102 -17.19 -2.80 -7.21
CA THR A 102 -18.35 -1.95 -6.93
C THR A 102 -18.05 -0.46 -7.24
N LEU A 103 -16.88 0.01 -6.85
CA LEU A 103 -16.42 1.38 -7.16
C LEU A 103 -16.24 1.58 -8.66
N ARG A 104 -15.57 0.64 -9.34
CA ARG A 104 -15.35 0.70 -10.79
C ARG A 104 -16.67 0.79 -11.56
N GLU A 105 -17.63 -0.06 -11.23
CA GLU A 105 -18.95 -0.10 -11.86
C GLU A 105 -19.75 1.17 -11.60
N MET A 106 -19.76 1.66 -10.36
CA MET A 106 -20.42 2.92 -9.99
C MET A 106 -19.87 4.11 -10.78
N LEU A 107 -18.55 4.12 -11.06
CA LEU A 107 -17.88 5.16 -11.83
C LEU A 107 -18.01 4.98 -13.36
N GLY A 108 -18.61 3.88 -13.83
CA GLY A 108 -18.78 3.57 -15.25
C GLY A 108 -17.44 3.31 -15.97
N ILE A 109 -16.45 2.79 -15.26
CA ILE A 109 -15.11 2.51 -15.80
C ILE A 109 -15.08 1.06 -16.28
N ASP A 110 -14.69 0.83 -17.54
CA ASP A 110 -14.52 -0.54 -18.06
C ASP A 110 -13.20 -1.16 -17.57
N LYS A 111 -12.10 -0.43 -17.76
CA LYS A 111 -10.74 -0.84 -17.35
C LYS A 111 -9.97 0.35 -16.80
N TRP A 112 -9.01 0.08 -15.94
CA TRP A 112 -8.12 1.10 -15.38
C TRP A 112 -6.67 0.62 -15.23
N LEU A 113 -5.75 1.56 -15.14
CA LEU A 113 -4.40 1.32 -14.68
C LEU A 113 -4.43 1.14 -13.16
N VAL A 114 -3.90 0.04 -12.65
CA VAL A 114 -3.89 -0.27 -11.21
C VAL A 114 -2.56 0.17 -10.61
N CYS A 115 -2.61 1.07 -9.63
CA CYS A 115 -1.44 1.54 -8.91
C CYS A 115 -1.54 1.12 -7.44
N GLY A 116 -0.50 0.48 -6.91
CA GLY A 116 -0.46 0.05 -5.52
C GLY A 116 0.90 0.27 -4.86
N GLY A 117 0.88 0.52 -3.54
CA GLY A 117 2.10 0.63 -2.74
C GLY A 117 2.02 -0.18 -1.45
N SER A 118 3.11 -0.90 -1.09
CA SER A 118 3.15 -1.70 0.14
C SER A 118 2.02 -2.75 0.15
N TRP A 119 1.20 -2.83 1.19
CA TRP A 119 -0.05 -3.61 1.20
C TRP A 119 -0.88 -3.40 -0.08
N GLY A 120 -0.94 -2.18 -0.60
CA GLY A 120 -1.64 -1.91 -1.86
C GLY A 120 -1.11 -2.71 -3.05
N THR A 121 0.12 -3.24 -3.01
CA THR A 121 0.63 -4.16 -4.05
C THR A 121 0.06 -5.56 -3.90
N THR A 122 -0.10 -6.05 -2.67
CA THR A 122 -0.80 -7.31 -2.38
C THR A 122 -2.23 -7.25 -2.91
N LEU A 123 -2.94 -6.17 -2.57
CA LEU A 123 -4.32 -5.96 -3.03
C LEU A 123 -4.40 -5.78 -4.56
N ALA A 124 -3.46 -5.07 -5.17
CA ALA A 124 -3.40 -4.90 -6.63
C ALA A 124 -3.21 -6.22 -7.36
N LEU A 125 -2.32 -7.07 -6.87
CA LEU A 125 -2.08 -8.40 -7.43
C LEU A 125 -3.31 -9.29 -7.25
N ALA A 126 -3.88 -9.35 -6.04
CA ALA A 126 -5.07 -10.16 -5.76
C ALA A 126 -6.28 -9.71 -6.60
N TYR A 127 -6.50 -8.39 -6.73
CA TYR A 127 -7.55 -7.84 -7.60
C TYR A 127 -7.30 -8.18 -9.07
N GLY A 128 -6.07 -8.00 -9.55
CA GLY A 128 -5.72 -8.33 -10.93
C GLY A 128 -5.91 -9.81 -11.25
N GLU A 129 -5.54 -10.70 -10.34
CA GLU A 129 -5.75 -12.15 -10.49
C GLU A 129 -7.24 -12.54 -10.53
N ALA A 130 -8.09 -11.80 -9.82
CA ALA A 130 -9.53 -11.99 -9.82
C ALA A 130 -10.19 -11.40 -11.08
N HIS A 131 -9.72 -10.23 -11.55
CA HIS A 131 -10.33 -9.44 -12.64
C HIS A 131 -9.29 -8.96 -13.67
N PRO A 132 -8.52 -9.86 -14.31
CA PRO A 132 -7.47 -9.46 -15.26
C PRO A 132 -8.01 -8.64 -16.44
N GLU A 133 -9.25 -8.89 -16.85
CA GLU A 133 -9.92 -8.17 -17.93
C GLU A 133 -10.25 -6.70 -17.57
N ARG A 134 -10.15 -6.32 -16.29
CA ARG A 134 -10.39 -4.95 -15.80
C ARG A 134 -9.10 -4.13 -15.67
N CYS A 135 -7.96 -4.76 -15.86
CA CYS A 135 -6.66 -4.13 -15.70
C CYS A 135 -6.05 -3.75 -17.05
N LEU A 136 -5.59 -2.50 -17.19
CA LEU A 136 -4.78 -2.03 -18.32
C LEU A 136 -3.29 -2.36 -18.11
N GLY A 137 -2.86 -2.47 -16.87
CA GLY A 137 -1.50 -2.72 -16.43
C GLY A 137 -1.34 -2.32 -14.97
N PHE A 138 -0.11 -2.44 -14.46
CA PHE A 138 0.19 -2.23 -13.04
C PHE A 138 1.41 -1.33 -12.84
N VAL A 139 1.30 -0.39 -11.88
CA VAL A 139 2.44 0.35 -11.33
C VAL A 139 2.52 0.05 -9.84
N LEU A 140 3.53 -0.70 -9.45
CA LEU A 140 3.66 -1.26 -8.11
C LEU A 140 4.91 -0.72 -7.42
N ARG A 141 4.79 -0.32 -6.13
CA ARG A 141 5.89 0.22 -5.34
C ARG A 141 6.00 -0.45 -3.97
N GLY A 142 7.24 -0.81 -3.57
CA GLY A 142 7.46 -1.44 -2.27
C GLY A 142 6.68 -2.76 -2.18
N ILE A 143 7.10 -3.74 -2.97
CA ILE A 143 6.36 -4.99 -3.16
C ILE A 143 6.25 -5.77 -1.85
N PHE A 144 5.01 -6.03 -1.45
CA PHE A 144 4.64 -6.90 -0.35
C PHE A 144 3.73 -8.01 -0.90
N LEU A 145 4.15 -9.26 -0.79
CA LEU A 145 3.42 -10.43 -1.30
C LEU A 145 2.54 -11.08 -0.23
N GLY A 146 2.66 -10.63 1.02
CA GLY A 146 1.87 -11.12 2.15
C GLY A 146 2.23 -12.54 2.58
N THR A 147 3.44 -13.00 2.28
CA THR A 147 3.89 -14.34 2.65
C THR A 147 4.21 -14.46 4.14
N THR A 148 4.15 -15.68 4.65
CA THR A 148 4.54 -15.99 6.03
C THR A 148 5.96 -15.50 6.36
N ASP A 149 6.90 -15.62 5.42
CA ASP A 149 8.28 -15.15 5.58
C ASP A 149 8.35 -13.63 5.72
N GLU A 150 7.57 -12.87 4.92
CA GLU A 150 7.55 -11.41 4.99
C GLU A 150 6.88 -10.92 6.30
N ILE A 151 5.82 -11.58 6.76
CA ILE A 151 5.18 -11.30 8.05
C ILE A 151 6.17 -11.56 9.19
N ASN A 152 6.86 -12.70 9.18
CA ASN A 152 7.88 -13.02 10.18
C ASN A 152 9.07 -12.06 10.11
N TRP A 153 9.47 -11.65 8.93
CA TRP A 153 10.50 -10.62 8.77
C TRP A 153 10.08 -9.30 9.40
N PHE A 154 8.86 -8.83 9.14
CA PHE A 154 8.35 -7.60 9.73
C PHE A 154 8.33 -7.67 11.27
N VAL A 155 7.71 -8.71 11.82
CA VAL A 155 7.50 -8.82 13.28
C VAL A 155 8.78 -9.14 14.03
N TYR A 156 9.64 -10.00 13.49
CA TYR A 156 10.80 -10.54 14.19
C TYR A 156 12.15 -10.24 13.52
N GLY A 157 12.20 -10.14 12.19
CA GLY A 157 13.45 -10.00 11.44
C GLY A 157 14.04 -8.60 11.53
N MET A 158 13.23 -7.57 11.44
CA MET A 158 13.67 -6.16 11.41
C MET A 158 14.43 -5.73 12.69
N ARG A 159 14.33 -6.47 13.79
CA ARG A 159 15.13 -6.21 15.01
C ARG A 159 16.64 -6.15 14.76
N LEU A 160 17.12 -6.80 13.70
CA LEU A 160 18.53 -6.79 13.33
C LEU A 160 19.00 -5.41 12.85
N PHE A 161 18.11 -4.61 12.32
CA PHE A 161 18.36 -3.27 11.79
C PHE A 161 17.82 -2.17 12.73
N PHE A 162 16.73 -2.45 13.43
CA PHE A 162 16.03 -1.51 14.31
C PHE A 162 15.89 -2.05 15.74
N PRO A 163 17.04 -2.37 16.44
CA PRO A 163 16.99 -3.06 17.72
C PRO A 163 16.26 -2.26 18.80
N LYS A 164 16.40 -0.92 18.82
CA LYS A 164 15.73 -0.09 19.83
C LYS A 164 14.22 -0.02 19.63
N ALA A 165 13.77 0.20 18.39
CA ALA A 165 12.34 0.23 18.08
C ALA A 165 11.68 -1.13 18.37
N HIS A 166 12.36 -2.22 18.03
CA HIS A 166 11.88 -3.57 18.37
C HIS A 166 11.88 -3.85 19.89
N GLU A 167 12.87 -3.37 20.61
CA GLU A 167 12.90 -3.51 22.08
C GLU A 167 11.70 -2.82 22.72
N ASP A 168 11.35 -1.59 22.27
CA ASP A 168 10.21 -0.85 22.78
C ASP A 168 8.88 -1.55 22.41
N PHE A 169 8.80 -2.07 21.21
CA PHE A 169 7.67 -2.85 20.71
C PHE A 169 7.43 -4.12 21.56
N VAL A 170 8.49 -4.83 21.94
CA VAL A 170 8.40 -6.04 22.78
C VAL A 170 8.11 -5.71 24.25
N LYS A 171 8.82 -4.73 24.82
CA LYS A 171 8.74 -4.41 26.27
C LYS A 171 7.38 -3.89 26.72
N TRP A 172 6.59 -3.36 25.81
CA TRP A 172 5.22 -2.94 26.14
C TRP A 172 4.32 -4.13 26.49
N LEU A 173 4.58 -5.30 25.93
CA LEU A 173 3.81 -6.52 26.20
C LEU A 173 4.22 -7.16 27.54
N PRO A 174 3.29 -7.81 28.26
CA PRO A 174 3.62 -8.68 29.39
C PRO A 174 4.68 -9.72 29.04
N GLU A 175 5.59 -10.02 29.95
CA GLU A 175 6.74 -10.92 29.71
C GLU A 175 6.30 -12.29 29.17
N GLU A 176 5.20 -12.81 29.70
CA GLU A 176 4.63 -14.11 29.31
C GLU A 176 4.08 -14.14 27.87
N GLU A 177 3.83 -12.98 27.25
CA GLU A 177 3.30 -12.87 25.91
C GLU A 177 4.34 -12.47 24.85
N GLN A 178 5.56 -12.16 25.28
CA GLN A 178 6.65 -11.74 24.37
C GLN A 178 7.17 -12.86 23.46
N GLY A 179 6.72 -14.10 23.68
CA GLY A 179 7.08 -15.26 22.86
C GLY A 179 6.33 -15.32 21.52
N ASP A 180 5.16 -14.68 21.39
CA ASP A 180 4.40 -14.57 20.15
C ASP A 180 3.82 -13.15 20.01
N LEU A 181 4.66 -12.26 19.43
CA LEU A 181 4.33 -10.84 19.31
C LEU A 181 3.10 -10.61 18.43
N LEU A 182 2.98 -11.35 17.35
CA LEU A 182 1.86 -11.18 16.41
C LEU A 182 0.53 -11.56 17.08
N GLU A 183 0.48 -12.69 17.80
CA GLU A 183 -0.70 -13.09 18.58
C GLU A 183 -1.02 -12.04 19.65
N ALA A 184 -0.01 -11.60 20.41
CA ALA A 184 -0.20 -10.66 21.50
C ALA A 184 -0.76 -9.30 21.03
N TYR A 185 -0.24 -8.76 19.93
CA TYR A 185 -0.73 -7.52 19.33
C TYR A 185 -2.11 -7.69 18.69
N SER A 186 -2.30 -8.74 17.88
CA SER A 186 -3.58 -8.99 17.17
C SER A 186 -4.75 -9.12 18.13
N LYS A 187 -4.53 -9.73 19.28
CA LYS A 187 -5.54 -9.88 20.34
C LYS A 187 -5.91 -8.54 21.00
N ARG A 188 -4.90 -7.66 21.18
CA ARG A 188 -5.11 -6.36 21.83
C ARG A 188 -5.76 -5.33 20.94
N VAL A 189 -5.41 -5.32 19.66
CA VAL A 189 -5.98 -4.33 18.71
C VAL A 189 -7.46 -4.57 18.40
N ILE A 190 -8.00 -5.75 18.74
CA ILE A 190 -9.43 -6.06 18.66
C ILE A 190 -10.10 -6.15 20.04
N SER A 191 -9.41 -5.73 21.11
CA SER A 191 -9.95 -5.74 22.48
C SER A 191 -11.20 -4.86 22.60
N GLU A 192 -12.18 -5.29 23.40
CA GLU A 192 -13.32 -4.45 23.80
C GLU A 192 -12.90 -3.28 24.68
N ASP A 193 -11.78 -3.44 25.42
CA ASP A 193 -11.16 -2.37 26.21
C ASP A 193 -10.47 -1.38 25.26
N GLU A 194 -11.02 -0.15 25.19
CA GLU A 194 -10.55 0.89 24.27
C GLU A 194 -9.12 1.34 24.60
N ASP A 195 -8.74 1.42 25.87
CA ASP A 195 -7.40 1.85 26.26
C ASP A 195 -6.34 0.82 25.82
N ILE A 196 -6.63 -0.47 26.03
CA ILE A 196 -5.74 -1.57 25.54
C ILE A 196 -5.63 -1.54 24.02
N ARG A 197 -6.76 -1.38 23.33
CA ARG A 197 -6.80 -1.36 21.87
C ARG A 197 -5.99 -0.19 21.29
N ARG A 198 -6.17 1.02 21.84
CA ARG A 198 -5.45 2.23 21.39
C ARG A 198 -3.95 2.17 21.66
N GLU A 199 -3.57 1.71 22.84
CA GLU A 199 -2.15 1.57 23.16
C GLU A 199 -1.45 0.52 22.29
N ALA A 200 -2.07 -0.63 22.04
CA ALA A 200 -1.55 -1.63 21.11
C ALA A 200 -1.37 -1.07 19.70
N ALA A 201 -2.38 -0.38 19.18
CA ALA A 201 -2.33 0.28 17.87
C ALA A 201 -1.20 1.31 17.79
N ARG A 202 -1.04 2.12 18.85
CA ARG A 202 0.02 3.14 18.94
C ARG A 202 1.43 2.52 18.89
N TYR A 203 1.69 1.46 19.66
CA TYR A 203 2.98 0.79 19.65
C TYR A 203 3.29 0.12 18.32
N TRP A 204 2.26 -0.44 17.65
CA TRP A 204 2.41 -0.99 16.31
C TRP A 204 2.82 0.07 15.31
N VAL A 205 2.11 1.22 15.28
CA VAL A 205 2.41 2.34 14.36
C VAL A 205 3.79 2.93 14.64
N LYS A 206 4.19 3.09 15.90
CA LYS A 206 5.53 3.56 16.25
C LYS A 206 6.63 2.62 15.74
N TYR A 207 6.43 1.32 15.89
CA TYR A 207 7.38 0.32 15.39
C TYR A 207 7.48 0.39 13.85
N SER A 208 6.36 0.32 13.16
CA SER A 208 6.29 0.41 11.69
C SER A 208 6.91 1.71 11.17
N GLY A 209 6.50 2.85 11.72
CA GLY A 209 7.01 4.17 11.33
C GLY A 209 8.51 4.34 11.55
N SER A 210 9.05 3.78 12.66
CA SER A 210 10.49 3.81 12.95
C SER A 210 11.33 3.02 11.92
N CYS A 211 10.71 2.09 11.20
CA CYS A 211 11.37 1.24 10.20
C CYS A 211 11.20 1.73 8.75
N ALA A 212 10.33 2.73 8.52
CA ALA A 212 9.89 3.12 7.18
C ALA A 212 10.82 4.12 6.48
N LEU A 213 11.68 4.84 7.20
CA LEU A 213 12.46 5.95 6.68
C LEU A 213 13.98 5.67 6.75
N LEU A 214 14.71 6.12 5.73
CA LEU A 214 16.17 6.04 5.69
C LEU A 214 16.82 6.91 6.78
N ARG A 215 16.24 8.07 7.04
CA ARG A 215 16.68 8.96 8.12
C ARG A 215 15.72 8.82 9.28
N HIS A 216 16.29 8.56 10.45
CA HIS A 216 15.52 8.49 11.68
C HIS A 216 14.78 9.81 11.94
N ASP A 217 13.46 9.72 12.06
CA ASP A 217 12.56 10.85 12.31
C ASP A 217 11.63 10.52 13.49
N PRO A 218 12.12 10.64 14.73
CA PRO A 218 11.33 10.31 15.90
C PRO A 218 10.14 11.25 16.11
N GLU A 219 10.24 12.52 15.69
CA GLU A 219 9.15 13.49 15.81
C GLU A 219 8.00 13.10 14.86
N GLY A 220 8.30 12.80 13.58
CA GLY A 220 7.31 12.34 12.62
C GLY A 220 6.65 11.01 13.01
N VAL A 221 7.40 10.09 13.63
CA VAL A 221 6.85 8.84 14.18
C VAL A 221 5.87 9.11 15.32
N GLU A 222 6.20 10.03 16.25
CA GLU A 222 5.29 10.41 17.33
C GLU A 222 4.06 11.15 16.81
N GLU A 223 4.20 12.04 15.81
CA GLU A 223 3.08 12.71 15.16
C GLU A 223 2.14 11.71 14.49
N GLN A 224 2.68 10.74 13.74
CA GLN A 224 1.88 9.70 13.12
C GLN A 224 1.12 8.85 14.15
N ALA A 225 1.79 8.48 15.25
CA ALA A 225 1.18 7.70 16.32
C ALA A 225 0.21 8.51 17.20
N ALA A 226 0.22 9.85 17.10
CA ALA A 226 -0.72 10.75 17.77
C ALA A 226 -1.93 11.11 16.89
N ASP A 227 -1.84 10.94 15.59
CA ASP A 227 -3.01 11.11 14.70
C ASP A 227 -3.96 9.93 14.86
N ASP A 228 -5.10 10.18 15.49
CA ASP A 228 -6.08 9.15 15.84
C ASP A 228 -6.53 8.33 14.63
N THR A 229 -6.69 8.96 13.48
CA THR A 229 -7.22 8.29 12.29
C THR A 229 -6.19 7.32 11.71
N THR A 230 -4.95 7.76 11.57
CA THR A 230 -3.83 6.93 11.10
C THR A 230 -3.53 5.83 12.12
N MET A 231 -3.43 6.18 13.39
CA MET A 231 -3.10 5.26 14.47
C MET A 231 -4.16 4.16 14.59
N MET A 232 -5.44 4.49 14.57
CA MET A 232 -6.50 3.49 14.65
C MET A 232 -6.60 2.66 13.37
N GLY A 233 -6.56 3.32 12.19
CA GLY A 233 -6.64 2.62 10.90
C GLY A 233 -5.53 1.60 10.73
N MET A 234 -4.29 2.05 10.67
CA MET A 234 -3.12 1.17 10.46
C MET A 234 -2.86 0.27 11.67
N GLY A 235 -2.86 0.84 12.88
CA GLY A 235 -2.49 0.10 14.07
C GLY A 235 -3.43 -1.05 14.45
N ILE A 236 -4.66 -1.05 13.93
CA ILE A 236 -5.63 -2.15 14.11
C ILE A 236 -5.62 -3.09 12.90
N LEU A 237 -5.73 -2.53 11.70
CA LEU A 237 -5.89 -3.36 10.50
C LEU A 237 -4.62 -4.11 10.12
N ASP A 238 -3.45 -3.50 10.28
CA ASP A 238 -2.17 -4.13 9.97
C ASP A 238 -1.96 -5.46 10.75
N PRO A 239 -1.93 -5.46 12.10
CA PRO A 239 -1.75 -6.71 12.85
C PRO A 239 -2.91 -7.69 12.68
N TYR A 240 -4.13 -7.19 12.45
CA TYR A 240 -5.28 -8.03 12.14
C TYR A 240 -5.10 -8.79 10.82
N TYR A 241 -4.70 -8.11 9.75
CA TYR A 241 -4.42 -8.74 8.46
C TYR A 241 -3.20 -9.66 8.51
N PHE A 242 -2.13 -9.26 9.21
CA PHE A 242 -0.94 -10.10 9.41
C PHE A 242 -1.29 -11.41 10.10
N LYS A 243 -2.10 -11.36 11.16
CA LYS A 243 -2.56 -12.55 11.89
C LYS A 243 -3.35 -13.52 11.01
N HIS A 244 -4.08 -13.00 10.03
CA HIS A 244 -4.87 -13.78 9.09
C HIS A 244 -4.15 -14.03 7.75
N SER A 245 -2.80 -13.88 7.71
CA SER A 245 -2.00 -14.10 6.49
C SER A 245 -2.55 -13.34 5.29
N MET A 246 -2.96 -12.07 5.48
CA MET A 246 -3.60 -11.22 4.47
C MET A 246 -4.89 -11.84 3.87
N PHE A 247 -5.50 -12.81 4.53
CA PHE A 247 -6.62 -13.61 4.01
C PHE A 247 -6.31 -14.27 2.65
N LEU A 248 -5.05 -14.64 2.45
CA LEU A 248 -4.51 -15.33 1.27
C LEU A 248 -3.83 -16.63 1.72
N GLU A 249 -3.72 -17.58 0.79
CA GLU A 249 -2.83 -18.71 0.98
C GLU A 249 -1.36 -18.28 0.84
N ASP A 250 -0.47 -18.95 1.54
CA ASP A 250 0.96 -18.63 1.45
C ASP A 250 1.46 -18.73 0.00
N ASP A 251 2.20 -17.71 -0.44
CA ASP A 251 2.72 -17.54 -1.81
C ASP A 251 1.65 -17.56 -2.93
N GLN A 252 0.37 -17.34 -2.60
CA GLN A 252 -0.76 -17.39 -3.54
C GLN A 252 -0.54 -16.50 -4.76
N LEU A 253 -0.10 -15.27 -4.55
CA LEU A 253 0.05 -14.26 -5.61
C LEU A 253 1.08 -14.66 -6.67
N LEU A 254 2.20 -15.27 -6.27
CA LEU A 254 3.17 -15.75 -7.25
C LEU A 254 2.74 -17.06 -7.91
N ARG A 255 1.97 -17.90 -7.23
CA ARG A 255 1.42 -19.12 -7.83
C ARG A 255 0.37 -18.84 -8.90
N ASN A 256 -0.35 -17.73 -8.79
CA ASN A 256 -1.42 -17.34 -9.72
C ASN A 256 -1.00 -16.25 -10.72
N ILE A 257 0.27 -15.86 -10.73
CA ILE A 257 0.76 -14.72 -11.51
C ILE A 257 0.50 -14.86 -13.03
N ASP A 258 0.38 -16.07 -13.54
CA ASP A 258 0.07 -16.37 -14.93
C ASP A 258 -1.27 -15.77 -15.39
N ARG A 259 -2.17 -15.46 -14.48
CA ARG A 259 -3.44 -14.78 -14.78
C ARG A 259 -3.25 -13.35 -15.27
N ILE A 260 -2.18 -12.67 -14.82
CA ILE A 260 -1.94 -11.24 -15.10
C ILE A 260 -0.59 -10.94 -15.75
N ASN A 261 0.35 -11.88 -15.81
CA ASN A 261 1.71 -11.64 -16.29
C ASN A 261 1.82 -11.32 -17.79
N HIS A 262 0.72 -11.41 -18.52
CA HIS A 262 0.59 -10.94 -19.90
C HIS A 262 0.33 -9.42 -20.00
N LEU A 263 -0.05 -8.76 -18.90
CA LEU A 263 -0.31 -7.33 -18.84
C LEU A 263 0.98 -6.54 -18.55
N PRO A 264 1.06 -5.27 -18.96
CA PRO A 264 2.20 -4.40 -18.63
C PRO A 264 2.35 -4.21 -17.12
N CYS A 265 3.58 -4.25 -16.61
CA CYS A 265 3.87 -4.01 -15.20
C CYS A 265 5.18 -3.23 -15.02
N ALA A 266 5.13 -2.15 -14.24
CA ALA A 266 6.29 -1.44 -13.71
C ALA A 266 6.37 -1.63 -12.20
N ILE A 267 7.57 -1.96 -11.73
CA ILE A 267 7.89 -2.14 -10.31
C ILE A 267 8.93 -1.09 -9.93
N VAL A 268 8.63 -0.27 -8.93
CA VAL A 268 9.57 0.71 -8.35
C VAL A 268 9.86 0.29 -6.92
N GLN A 269 11.11 -0.02 -6.61
CA GLN A 269 11.49 -0.62 -5.35
C GLN A 269 12.68 0.09 -4.72
N GLY A 270 12.56 0.49 -3.46
CA GLY A 270 13.70 0.98 -2.70
C GLY A 270 14.72 -0.14 -2.46
N GLY A 271 15.99 0.11 -2.82
CA GLY A 271 17.07 -0.88 -2.69
C GLY A 271 17.41 -1.22 -1.24
N HIS A 272 17.02 -0.38 -0.30
CA HIS A 272 17.21 -0.56 1.14
C HIS A 272 15.88 -0.64 1.91
N ASP A 273 14.79 -0.97 1.23
CA ASP A 273 13.48 -1.15 1.88
C ASP A 273 13.53 -2.35 2.84
N MET A 274 13.37 -2.06 4.13
CA MET A 274 13.40 -3.07 5.19
C MET A 274 11.99 -3.56 5.56
N ILE A 275 10.95 -2.83 5.18
CA ILE A 275 9.56 -3.24 5.41
C ILE A 275 9.12 -4.23 4.32
N ALA A 276 9.10 -3.78 3.08
CA ALA A 276 8.79 -4.57 1.90
C ALA A 276 10.09 -4.82 1.13
N THR A 277 10.73 -5.94 1.40
CA THR A 277 12.13 -6.14 1.02
C THR A 277 12.34 -6.22 -0.50
N PRO A 278 13.51 -5.77 -1.01
CA PRO A 278 13.87 -5.91 -2.43
C PRO A 278 13.78 -7.34 -2.94
N HIS A 279 13.86 -8.33 -2.05
CA HIS A 279 13.71 -9.73 -2.38
C HIS A 279 12.32 -10.04 -2.97
N ALA A 280 11.25 -9.50 -2.36
CA ALA A 280 9.88 -9.67 -2.85
C ALA A 280 9.70 -9.08 -4.26
N ALA A 281 10.21 -7.86 -4.48
CA ALA A 281 10.18 -7.21 -5.80
C ALA A 281 10.94 -8.02 -6.86
N TYR A 282 12.09 -8.56 -6.50
CA TYR A 282 12.87 -9.40 -7.41
C TYR A 282 12.15 -10.72 -7.74
N ARG A 283 11.50 -11.37 -6.74
CA ARG A 283 10.70 -12.58 -6.96
C ARG A 283 9.54 -12.29 -7.92
N LEU A 284 8.79 -11.20 -7.69
CA LEU A 284 7.68 -10.81 -8.55
C LEU A 284 8.16 -10.55 -9.98
N HIS A 285 9.23 -9.76 -10.15
CA HIS A 285 9.83 -9.48 -11.47
C HIS A 285 10.24 -10.75 -12.20
N LYS A 286 10.87 -11.70 -11.53
CA LYS A 286 11.27 -12.99 -12.11
C LYS A 286 10.08 -13.83 -12.56
N SER A 287 8.93 -13.71 -11.88
CA SER A 287 7.70 -14.43 -12.18
C SER A 287 6.82 -13.71 -13.21
N TRP A 288 7.16 -12.45 -13.55
CA TRP A 288 6.41 -11.63 -14.51
C TRP A 288 7.26 -11.27 -15.73
N PRO A 289 7.34 -12.14 -16.75
CA PRO A 289 8.09 -11.84 -17.96
C PRO A 289 7.58 -10.57 -18.64
N GLY A 290 8.49 -9.62 -18.89
CA GLY A 290 8.13 -8.32 -19.49
C GLY A 290 7.77 -7.22 -18.49
N SER A 291 7.74 -7.48 -17.19
CA SER A 291 7.73 -6.40 -16.19
C SER A 291 9.04 -5.61 -16.24
N VAL A 292 8.96 -4.34 -15.87
CA VAL A 292 10.12 -3.45 -15.72
C VAL A 292 10.38 -3.24 -14.23
N LEU A 293 11.59 -3.58 -13.77
CA LEU A 293 12.01 -3.37 -12.38
C LEU A 293 12.98 -2.19 -12.31
N ASN A 294 12.56 -1.12 -11.64
CA ASN A 294 13.41 0.00 -11.23
C ASN A 294 13.79 -0.17 -9.75
N MET A 295 15.03 -0.61 -9.51
CA MET A 295 15.58 -0.71 -8.18
C MET A 295 16.29 0.59 -7.83
N VAL A 296 15.71 1.38 -6.91
CA VAL A 296 16.24 2.69 -6.49
C VAL A 296 17.31 2.50 -5.42
N PRO A 297 18.59 2.73 -5.72
CA PRO A 297 19.69 2.25 -4.88
C PRO A 297 19.81 2.95 -3.52
N ASP A 298 19.30 4.17 -3.39
CA ASP A 298 19.40 5.04 -2.22
C ASP A 298 18.04 5.33 -1.55
N ALA A 299 17.05 4.48 -1.79
CA ALA A 299 15.71 4.60 -1.24
C ALA A 299 15.33 3.40 -0.35
N VAL A 300 14.41 3.67 0.57
CA VAL A 300 13.75 2.67 1.42
C VAL A 300 12.25 2.56 1.09
N HIS A 301 11.37 2.60 2.10
CA HIS A 301 9.93 2.31 1.92
C HIS A 301 9.09 3.50 1.47
N SER A 302 9.52 4.74 1.72
CA SER A 302 8.69 5.92 1.41
C SER A 302 8.54 6.17 -0.10
N PRO A 303 7.29 6.38 -0.61
CA PRO A 303 7.09 6.80 -1.99
C PRO A 303 7.59 8.23 -2.28
N MET A 304 7.84 9.02 -1.22
CA MET A 304 8.24 10.43 -1.33
C MET A 304 9.75 10.62 -1.38
N GLU A 305 10.53 9.54 -1.26
CA GLU A 305 11.98 9.65 -1.47
C GLU A 305 12.28 9.96 -2.94
N PRO A 306 13.22 10.89 -3.22
CA PRO A 306 13.39 11.47 -4.55
C PRO A 306 13.50 10.45 -5.69
N GLY A 307 14.28 9.39 -5.48
CA GLY A 307 14.47 8.35 -6.49
C GLY A 307 13.21 7.51 -6.72
N THR A 308 12.51 7.13 -5.65
CA THR A 308 11.25 6.38 -5.71
C THR A 308 10.15 7.20 -6.37
N LEU A 309 10.02 8.47 -5.95
CA LEU A 309 9.07 9.41 -6.53
C LEU A 309 9.30 9.60 -8.03
N SER A 310 10.56 9.88 -8.42
CA SER A 310 10.94 10.04 -9.82
C SER A 310 10.62 8.78 -10.64
N GLY A 311 10.93 7.60 -10.10
CA GLY A 311 10.65 6.32 -10.76
C GLY A 311 9.15 6.05 -10.97
N LEU A 312 8.32 6.41 -10.00
CA LEU A 312 6.86 6.30 -10.10
C LEU A 312 6.29 7.20 -11.19
N ILE A 313 6.65 8.50 -11.16
CA ILE A 313 6.17 9.46 -12.16
C ILE A 313 6.68 9.08 -13.55
N GLN A 314 7.94 8.63 -13.67
CA GLN A 314 8.48 8.11 -14.93
C GLN A 314 7.66 6.95 -15.46
N ALA A 315 7.27 5.98 -14.63
CA ALA A 315 6.44 4.86 -15.05
C ALA A 315 5.09 5.35 -15.62
N PHE A 316 4.41 6.28 -14.95
CA PHE A 316 3.17 6.85 -15.47
C PHE A 316 3.37 7.63 -16.78
N GLU A 317 4.44 8.40 -16.91
CA GLU A 317 4.74 9.16 -18.13
C GLU A 317 5.13 8.24 -19.31
N VAL A 318 5.78 7.09 -19.05
CA VAL A 318 6.05 6.07 -20.08
C VAL A 318 4.74 5.42 -20.52
N PHE A 319 3.92 4.97 -19.57
CA PHE A 319 2.62 4.36 -19.88
C PHE A 319 1.69 5.29 -20.67
N LYS A 320 1.65 6.57 -20.30
CA LYS A 320 0.92 7.61 -21.01
C LYS A 320 1.30 7.68 -22.50
N LYS A 321 2.57 7.48 -22.84
CA LYS A 321 3.09 7.59 -24.20
C LYS A 321 2.93 6.32 -25.02
N THR A 322 3.00 5.17 -24.42
CA THR A 322 3.18 3.88 -25.10
C THR A 322 2.09 2.86 -24.82
N GLY A 323 1.35 3.00 -23.71
CA GLY A 323 0.45 1.95 -23.20
C GLY A 323 1.19 0.74 -22.63
N ASP A 324 2.52 0.82 -22.47
CA ASP A 324 3.41 -0.22 -21.93
C ASP A 324 4.52 0.45 -21.10
N PHE A 325 5.29 -0.32 -20.35
CA PHE A 325 6.43 0.20 -19.58
C PHE A 325 7.78 -0.14 -20.21
N ARG A 326 7.81 -1.09 -21.15
CA ARG A 326 8.99 -1.42 -21.92
C ARG A 326 9.31 -0.28 -22.88
N GLN A 327 10.51 0.26 -22.79
CA GLN A 327 10.98 1.20 -23.82
C GLN A 327 11.22 0.42 -25.11
N PRO A 328 10.89 0.99 -26.28
CA PRO A 328 11.14 0.37 -27.57
C PRO A 328 12.62 0.19 -27.85
#